data_745e73835cd53892c189f78918b456cb
#
_entry.id   745e73835cd53892c189f78918b456cb
#
_cell.length_a   1.000
_cell.length_b   1.000
_cell.length_c   1.000
_cell.angle_alpha   90.00
_cell.angle_beta   90.00
_cell.angle_gamma   90.00
#
_symmetry.space_group_name_H-M   'P 1'
#
loop_
_entity.id
_entity.type
_entity.pdbx_description
1 polymer ?
#
loop_
_entity_poly.entity_id
_entity_poly.type
_entity_poly.pdbx_seq_one_letter_code
_entity_poly.pdbx_strand_id
1 'polypeptide(L)'
;MVSFSIRSLGRASAGLALAGLAATPIAASLTLTGTSLLVAQPARANSNEILLVSYAVTKAAYDKIIPLFVADYKKKTGETVRVKSSYGGSGSQTRAVIDGLEADVVGLALAADVYKLQDKGLVDLGWERELPNQSIITNSTVVLFVRPGNPKKIQSWNDLDNKNVDVITANPKTSGGARWNFAALWGSAGGDEQKAKNFIATVYRNVDVLPKDAREATDTFVKRRKGDVLLNYENEAILARKTGEWTEPVKIPSPNILIEGPIAVVDKNVNKHGTRKLAEAFARFLYTPTAQKIFVDNGFRPVTIEGKAYAQGKFPAVNTWRITKLGGWKVVDKKFFSKGAIWDQIFAKSR
;
A
#
# COMPACT_ATOMS: atom_id res chain seq x y z
N MET A 1 10.73 8.84 55.33
CA MET A 1 9.75 9.61 56.10
C MET A 1 8.65 10.04 55.14
N VAL A 2 7.44 9.63 55.18
CA VAL A 2 6.44 9.27 56.16
C VAL A 2 5.59 8.15 55.57
N SER A 3 5.42 7.12 56.38
CA SER A 3 4.53 5.98 56.33
C SER A 3 3.12 6.38 56.79
N PHE A 4 2.11 5.62 56.39
CA PHE A 4 0.88 5.30 57.15
C PHE A 4 -0.20 4.85 56.17
N SER A 5 -0.99 3.86 56.37
CA SER A 5 -1.21 2.73 57.25
C SER A 5 -2.57 2.14 56.90
N ILE A 6 -2.62 0.83 57.02
CA ILE A 6 -3.75 -0.08 56.81
C ILE A 6 -4.82 0.18 57.91
N ARG A 7 -6.12 0.04 57.57
CA ARG A 7 -7.12 -0.44 58.56
C ARG A 7 -8.18 -1.35 57.93
N SER A 8 -8.23 -2.51 58.53
CA SER A 8 -9.21 -3.58 58.40
C SER A 8 -10.38 -3.38 59.40
N LEU A 9 -11.34 -4.30 59.37
CA LEU A 9 -12.43 -4.67 60.28
C LEU A 9 -13.82 -4.31 59.71
N GLY A 10 -14.85 -5.18 59.79
CA GLY A 10 -15.04 -6.34 60.59
C GLY A 10 -16.32 -7.12 60.19
N ARG A 11 -16.30 -8.37 60.57
CA ARG A 11 -17.40 -9.32 60.51
C ARG A 11 -18.52 -8.99 61.51
N ALA A 12 -19.78 -9.31 61.16
CA ALA A 12 -20.79 -9.64 62.15
C ALA A 12 -21.72 -10.76 61.63
N SER A 13 -21.72 -11.83 62.36
CA SER A 13 -22.59 -13.01 62.24
C SER A 13 -23.71 -12.89 63.32
N ALA A 14 -24.85 -13.50 63.04
CA ALA A 14 -25.88 -14.09 63.94
C ALA A 14 -27.28 -13.83 63.32
N GLY A 15 -28.25 -14.71 63.38
CA GLY A 15 -28.44 -15.96 64.04
C GLY A 15 -29.80 -16.56 63.58
N LEU A 16 -29.96 -17.83 63.88
CA LEU A 16 -31.11 -18.71 63.63
C LEU A 16 -32.41 -18.22 64.31
N ALA A 17 -33.55 -18.45 63.64
CA ALA A 17 -34.78 -18.83 64.29
C ALA A 17 -35.61 -19.79 63.40
N LEU A 18 -35.80 -21.02 63.86
CA LEU A 18 -36.77 -22.00 63.40
C LEU A 18 -38.17 -21.63 63.84
N ALA A 19 -39.18 -21.72 62.96
CA ALA A 19 -40.54 -22.01 63.34
C ALA A 19 -41.20 -22.77 62.18
N GLY A 20 -41.56 -24.03 62.41
CA GLY A 20 -42.31 -24.86 61.51
C GLY A 20 -43.79 -24.53 61.53
N LEU A 21 -44.52 -24.87 60.43
CA LEU A 21 -45.85 -25.46 60.48
C LEU A 21 -46.42 -25.70 59.05
N ALA A 22 -46.90 -26.93 58.90
CA ALA A 22 -48.02 -27.39 58.10
C ALA A 22 -47.99 -27.32 56.56
N ALA A 23 -47.98 -28.52 55.99
CA ALA A 23 -48.19 -28.86 54.58
C ALA A 23 -49.63 -28.74 54.14
N THR A 24 -49.86 -28.11 52.99
CA THR A 24 -51.02 -28.42 52.09
C THR A 24 -50.51 -28.55 50.64
N PRO A 25 -50.92 -29.54 49.88
CA PRO A 25 -50.48 -29.67 48.49
C PRO A 25 -51.34 -28.82 47.57
N ILE A 26 -50.79 -27.76 47.03
CA ILE A 26 -51.39 -27.06 45.90
C ILE A 26 -50.69 -27.57 44.62
N ALA A 27 -51.45 -28.21 43.75
CA ALA A 27 -51.01 -28.56 42.43
C ALA A 27 -50.73 -27.30 41.62
N ALA A 28 -49.47 -26.97 41.45
CA ALA A 28 -49.06 -25.89 40.58
C ALA A 28 -48.75 -26.45 39.18
N SER A 29 -49.60 -26.08 38.23
CA SER A 29 -49.38 -26.30 36.79
C SER A 29 -48.13 -25.54 36.36
N LEU A 30 -47.06 -26.24 36.03
CA LEU A 30 -45.88 -25.65 35.38
C LEU A 30 -46.24 -25.30 33.94
N THR A 31 -46.55 -24.04 33.68
CA THR A 31 -46.48 -23.46 32.35
C THR A 31 -44.98 -23.25 32.02
N LEU A 32 -44.40 -24.12 31.20
CA LEU A 32 -43.12 -23.88 30.56
C LEU A 32 -43.26 -22.68 29.61
N THR A 33 -42.96 -21.48 30.08
CA THR A 33 -42.67 -20.36 29.20
C THR A 33 -41.33 -20.62 28.56
N GLY A 34 -41.33 -21.12 27.33
CA GLY A 34 -40.16 -21.29 26.50
C GLY A 34 -39.55 -19.89 26.23
N THR A 35 -38.53 -19.50 26.99
CA THR A 35 -37.65 -18.41 26.63
C THR A 35 -36.86 -18.86 25.42
N SER A 36 -37.34 -18.49 24.21
CA SER A 36 -36.54 -18.56 22.99
C SER A 36 -35.31 -17.69 23.18
N LEU A 37 -34.20 -18.33 23.45
CA LEU A 37 -32.87 -17.70 23.31
C LEU A 37 -32.77 -17.29 21.85
N LEU A 38 -33.03 -16.01 21.56
CA LEU A 38 -32.61 -15.36 20.32
C LEU A 38 -31.09 -15.42 20.30
N VAL A 39 -30.55 -16.52 19.74
CA VAL A 39 -29.14 -16.54 19.32
C VAL A 39 -29.02 -15.44 18.28
N ALA A 40 -28.40 -14.31 18.69
CA ALA A 40 -28.06 -13.24 17.78
C ALA A 40 -27.23 -13.87 16.67
N GLN A 41 -27.81 -14.03 15.48
CA GLN A 41 -27.04 -14.42 14.31
C GLN A 41 -25.93 -13.38 14.15
N PRO A 42 -24.67 -13.82 14.00
CA PRO A 42 -23.59 -12.87 13.69
C PRO A 42 -24.06 -12.09 12.47
N ALA A 43 -23.99 -10.76 12.57
CA ALA A 43 -24.33 -9.87 11.46
C ALA A 43 -23.68 -10.43 10.20
N ARG A 44 -24.49 -10.85 9.21
CA ARG A 44 -23.95 -11.32 7.93
C ARG A 44 -23.05 -10.23 7.41
N ALA A 45 -21.77 -10.54 7.29
CA ALA A 45 -20.83 -9.67 6.60
C ALA A 45 -21.47 -9.29 5.26
N ASN A 46 -21.44 -8.00 4.92
CA ASN A 46 -22.12 -7.50 3.74
C ASN A 46 -21.35 -7.98 2.50
N SER A 47 -21.70 -9.16 1.99
CA SER A 47 -21.02 -9.81 0.85
C SER A 47 -20.99 -8.97 -0.43
N ASN A 48 -21.74 -7.86 -0.44
CA ASN A 48 -21.82 -6.93 -1.56
C ASN A 48 -20.89 -5.70 -1.41
N GLU A 49 -20.03 -5.67 -0.41
CA GLU A 49 -19.07 -4.58 -0.21
C GLU A 49 -17.67 -5.14 0.01
N ILE A 50 -16.69 -4.57 -0.68
CA ILE A 50 -15.26 -4.86 -0.50
C ILE A 50 -14.47 -3.61 -0.15
N LEU A 51 -13.35 -3.79 0.57
CA LEU A 51 -12.37 -2.76 0.85
C LEU A 51 -11.10 -2.97 0.01
N LEU A 52 -10.83 -2.02 -0.89
CA LEU A 52 -9.55 -1.88 -1.57
C LEU A 52 -8.59 -1.06 -0.71
N VAL A 53 -7.42 -1.62 -0.40
CA VAL A 53 -6.32 -0.89 0.25
C VAL A 53 -5.21 -0.71 -0.77
N SER A 54 -4.82 0.55 -1.06
CA SER A 54 -3.84 0.82 -2.11
C SER A 54 -2.89 1.96 -1.76
N TYR A 55 -1.82 2.09 -2.55
CA TYR A 55 -0.89 3.20 -2.36
C TYR A 55 -1.38 4.49 -3.02
N ALA A 56 -0.97 5.64 -2.44
CA ALA A 56 -1.60 6.94 -2.68
C ALA A 56 -1.69 7.36 -4.14
N VAL A 57 -0.67 7.06 -4.96
CA VAL A 57 -0.59 7.54 -6.35
C VAL A 57 -1.59 6.86 -7.29
N THR A 58 -2.22 5.76 -6.89
CA THR A 58 -3.24 5.07 -7.68
C THR A 58 -4.63 5.67 -7.54
N LYS A 59 -4.85 6.51 -6.54
CA LYS A 59 -6.20 7.03 -6.20
C LYS A 59 -6.91 7.62 -7.41
N ALA A 60 -6.25 8.49 -8.19
CA ALA A 60 -6.86 9.15 -9.34
C ALA A 60 -7.32 8.17 -10.45
N ALA A 61 -6.67 7.01 -10.57
CA ALA A 61 -7.11 5.95 -11.48
C ALA A 61 -8.28 5.16 -10.89
N TYR A 62 -8.18 4.72 -9.64
CA TYR A 62 -9.25 3.94 -8.99
C TYR A 62 -10.55 4.73 -8.82
N ASP A 63 -10.50 6.03 -8.55
CA ASP A 63 -11.71 6.89 -8.49
C ASP A 63 -12.52 6.84 -9.80
N LYS A 64 -11.87 6.55 -10.95
CA LYS A 64 -12.52 6.40 -12.26
C LYS A 64 -12.86 4.94 -12.58
N ILE A 65 -12.05 3.98 -12.13
CA ILE A 65 -12.23 2.55 -12.40
C ILE A 65 -13.37 1.98 -11.58
N ILE A 66 -13.46 2.31 -10.29
CA ILE A 66 -14.43 1.74 -9.35
C ILE A 66 -15.90 1.93 -9.83
N PRO A 67 -16.34 3.12 -10.23
CA PRO A 67 -17.71 3.29 -10.71
C PRO A 67 -18.03 2.42 -11.95
N LEU A 68 -17.05 2.25 -12.84
CA LEU A 68 -17.21 1.43 -14.04
C LEU A 68 -17.27 -0.06 -13.71
N PHE A 69 -16.47 -0.51 -12.75
CA PHE A 69 -16.56 -1.87 -12.24
C PHE A 69 -17.94 -2.14 -11.63
N VAL A 70 -18.44 -1.25 -10.77
CA VAL A 70 -19.76 -1.40 -10.11
C VAL A 70 -20.87 -1.48 -11.16
N ALA A 71 -20.83 -0.66 -12.19
CA ALA A 71 -21.79 -0.69 -13.28
C ALA A 71 -21.70 -1.98 -14.12
N ASP A 72 -20.49 -2.43 -14.46
CA ASP A 72 -20.24 -3.66 -15.21
C ASP A 72 -20.68 -4.90 -14.40
N TYR A 73 -20.34 -4.93 -13.11
CA TYR A 73 -20.73 -6.03 -12.22
C TYR A 73 -22.24 -6.14 -12.10
N LYS A 74 -22.95 -5.01 -11.88
CA LYS A 74 -24.42 -4.95 -11.85
C LYS A 74 -25.03 -5.44 -13.17
N LYS A 75 -24.49 -5.02 -14.31
CA LYS A 75 -24.95 -5.46 -15.65
C LYS A 75 -24.82 -6.98 -15.82
N LYS A 76 -23.74 -7.58 -15.30
CA LYS A 76 -23.44 -9.01 -15.46
C LYS A 76 -24.16 -9.92 -14.48
N THR A 77 -24.41 -9.45 -13.26
CA THR A 77 -24.90 -10.27 -12.15
C THR A 77 -26.30 -9.87 -11.66
N GLY A 78 -26.76 -8.65 -11.97
CA GLY A 78 -27.96 -8.04 -11.37
C GLY A 78 -27.72 -7.47 -9.96
N GLU A 79 -26.55 -7.75 -9.34
CA GLU A 79 -26.24 -7.33 -7.97
C GLU A 79 -25.67 -5.91 -7.92
N THR A 80 -26.12 -5.13 -6.94
CA THR A 80 -25.52 -3.83 -6.63
C THR A 80 -24.45 -4.01 -5.56
N VAL A 81 -23.22 -3.62 -5.88
CA VAL A 81 -22.03 -3.78 -5.02
C VAL A 81 -21.39 -2.44 -4.70
N ARG A 82 -20.54 -2.43 -3.69
CA ARG A 82 -19.79 -1.27 -3.26
C ARG A 82 -18.30 -1.61 -3.10
N VAL A 83 -17.44 -0.72 -3.58
CA VAL A 83 -16.00 -0.79 -3.34
C VAL A 83 -15.60 0.44 -2.52
N LYS A 84 -15.27 0.22 -1.26
CA LYS A 84 -14.59 1.21 -0.41
C LYS A 84 -13.11 1.21 -0.71
N SER A 85 -12.42 2.29 -0.41
CA SER A 85 -10.98 2.38 -0.63
C SER A 85 -10.25 3.16 0.46
N SER A 86 -9.02 2.72 0.74
CA SER A 86 -8.06 3.39 1.62
C SER A 86 -6.74 3.59 0.89
N TYR A 87 -6.15 4.77 1.01
CA TYR A 87 -4.93 5.14 0.31
C TYR A 87 -3.89 5.74 1.26
N GLY A 88 -2.61 5.43 1.01
CA GLY A 88 -1.48 5.95 1.79
C GLY A 88 -0.16 5.41 1.28
N GLY A 89 0.92 5.56 2.02
CA GLY A 89 2.18 4.91 1.69
C GLY A 89 2.04 3.38 1.71
N SER A 90 2.54 2.67 0.69
CA SER A 90 2.36 1.22 0.54
C SER A 90 2.76 0.44 1.79
N GLY A 91 3.93 0.73 2.36
CA GLY A 91 4.38 0.09 3.60
C GLY A 91 3.51 0.43 4.82
N SER A 92 2.90 1.63 4.86
CA SER A 92 1.94 2.00 5.90
C SER A 92 0.63 1.25 5.74
N GLN A 93 0.13 1.12 4.52
CA GLN A 93 -1.08 0.35 4.20
C GLN A 93 -0.89 -1.14 4.51
N THR A 94 0.27 -1.70 4.15
CA THR A 94 0.61 -3.08 4.50
C THR A 94 0.56 -3.31 6.02
N ARG A 95 1.14 -2.40 6.80
CA ARG A 95 1.06 -2.49 8.27
C ARG A 95 -0.37 -2.37 8.77
N ALA A 96 -1.15 -1.43 8.25
CA ALA A 96 -2.56 -1.29 8.64
C ALA A 96 -3.35 -2.59 8.43
N VAL A 97 -3.13 -3.29 7.31
CA VAL A 97 -3.78 -4.59 7.05
C VAL A 97 -3.28 -5.68 8.00
N ILE A 98 -1.97 -5.73 8.31
CA ILE A 98 -1.40 -6.65 9.31
C ILE A 98 -1.99 -6.36 10.70
N ASP A 99 -2.18 -5.10 11.04
CA ASP A 99 -2.69 -4.63 12.35
C ASP A 99 -4.22 -4.69 12.45
N GLY A 100 -4.91 -5.23 11.43
CA GLY A 100 -6.33 -5.54 11.50
C GLY A 100 -7.26 -4.71 10.61
N LEU A 101 -6.73 -3.87 9.70
CA LEU A 101 -7.57 -3.28 8.65
C LEU A 101 -8.02 -4.38 7.68
N GLU A 102 -9.28 -4.71 7.71
CA GLU A 102 -9.85 -5.85 6.99
C GLU A 102 -10.03 -5.55 5.48
N ALA A 103 -8.91 -5.38 4.77
CA ALA A 103 -8.92 -5.25 3.32
C ALA A 103 -9.33 -6.56 2.64
N ASP A 104 -10.15 -6.49 1.60
CA ASP A 104 -10.49 -7.63 0.72
C ASP A 104 -9.51 -7.72 -0.46
N VAL A 105 -9.06 -6.57 -0.95
CA VAL A 105 -8.11 -6.46 -2.06
C VAL A 105 -7.02 -5.46 -1.70
N VAL A 106 -5.78 -5.81 -2.00
CA VAL A 106 -4.64 -4.91 -1.84
C VAL A 106 -3.99 -4.63 -3.19
N GLY A 107 -3.87 -3.34 -3.56
CA GLY A 107 -3.09 -2.87 -4.71
C GLY A 107 -1.89 -2.10 -4.20
N LEU A 108 -0.75 -2.79 -3.98
CA LEU A 108 0.42 -2.22 -3.32
C LEU A 108 1.49 -1.77 -4.32
N ALA A 109 2.47 -1.00 -3.87
CA ALA A 109 3.48 -0.44 -4.76
C ALA A 109 4.52 -1.47 -5.21
N LEU A 110 4.68 -2.58 -4.49
CA LEU A 110 5.71 -3.59 -4.75
C LEU A 110 5.34 -4.94 -4.12
N ALA A 111 5.82 -6.03 -4.73
CA ALA A 111 5.53 -7.39 -4.27
C ALA A 111 6.04 -7.69 -2.85
N ALA A 112 7.11 -7.01 -2.38
CA ALA A 112 7.59 -7.19 -1.00
C ALA A 112 6.52 -6.87 0.05
N ASP A 113 5.63 -5.91 -0.24
CA ASP A 113 4.57 -5.55 0.67
C ASP A 113 3.44 -6.59 0.68
N VAL A 114 3.17 -7.25 -0.45
CA VAL A 114 2.25 -8.40 -0.53
C VAL A 114 2.84 -9.63 0.17
N TYR A 115 4.14 -9.91 -0.01
CA TYR A 115 4.81 -11.00 0.71
C TYR A 115 4.72 -10.86 2.22
N LYS A 116 4.74 -9.64 2.78
CA LYS A 116 4.54 -9.43 4.23
C LYS A 116 3.15 -9.83 4.69
N LEU A 117 2.13 -9.63 3.85
CA LEU A 117 0.77 -10.10 4.12
C LEU A 117 0.70 -11.63 4.03
N GLN A 118 1.39 -12.22 3.04
CA GLN A 118 1.52 -13.67 2.90
C GLN A 118 2.22 -14.30 4.13
N ASP A 119 3.32 -13.70 4.60
CA ASP A 119 4.06 -14.17 5.78
C ASP A 119 3.20 -14.11 7.08
N LYS A 120 2.12 -13.31 7.08
CA LYS A 120 1.13 -13.22 8.16
C LYS A 120 -0.11 -14.10 7.92
N GLY A 121 -0.12 -14.92 6.88
CA GLY A 121 -1.25 -15.78 6.54
C GLY A 121 -2.53 -15.01 6.17
N LEU A 122 -2.39 -13.79 5.64
CA LEU A 122 -3.49 -12.96 5.17
C LEU A 122 -3.75 -13.17 3.68
N VAL A 123 -2.69 -13.39 2.91
CA VAL A 123 -2.68 -13.70 1.47
C VAL A 123 -2.08 -15.08 1.29
N ASP A 124 -2.67 -15.92 0.46
CA ASP A 124 -2.24 -17.28 0.24
C ASP A 124 -0.94 -17.36 -0.57
N LEU A 125 -0.25 -18.51 -0.45
CA LEU A 125 0.94 -18.80 -1.24
C LEU A 125 0.60 -18.92 -2.72
N GLY A 126 1.39 -18.27 -3.57
CA GLY A 126 1.20 -18.34 -5.02
C GLY A 126 0.26 -17.29 -5.58
N TRP A 127 -0.07 -16.26 -4.79
CA TRP A 127 -0.86 -15.10 -5.23
C TRP A 127 -0.40 -14.50 -6.56
N GLU A 128 0.88 -14.61 -6.89
CA GLU A 128 1.44 -14.11 -8.16
C GLU A 128 0.88 -14.84 -9.39
N ARG A 129 0.30 -16.05 -9.21
CA ARG A 129 -0.26 -16.86 -10.30
C ARG A 129 -1.78 -16.81 -10.41
N GLU A 130 -2.45 -16.12 -9.50
CA GLU A 130 -3.92 -16.03 -9.45
C GLU A 130 -4.49 -15.12 -10.54
N LEU A 131 -3.73 -14.13 -10.94
CA LEU A 131 -4.14 -13.12 -11.91
C LEU A 131 -3.14 -13.02 -13.07
N PRO A 132 -3.56 -12.46 -14.23
CA PRO A 132 -2.67 -12.29 -15.38
C PRO A 132 -1.39 -11.53 -15.06
N ASN A 133 -0.35 -11.73 -15.86
CA ASN A 133 0.91 -10.99 -15.78
C ASN A 133 1.56 -11.05 -14.39
N GLN A 134 1.53 -12.23 -13.76
CA GLN A 134 2.06 -12.43 -12.38
C GLN A 134 1.42 -11.49 -11.36
N SER A 135 0.13 -11.27 -11.48
CA SER A 135 -0.66 -10.35 -10.64
C SER A 135 -0.17 -8.89 -10.65
N ILE A 136 0.58 -8.50 -11.70
CA ILE A 136 0.98 -7.11 -11.93
C ILE A 136 -0.06 -6.42 -12.81
N ILE A 137 -0.59 -5.28 -12.35
CA ILE A 137 -1.65 -4.52 -13.05
C ILE A 137 -1.14 -3.27 -13.75
N THR A 138 -0.02 -2.72 -13.32
CA THR A 138 0.58 -1.51 -13.90
C THR A 138 2.10 -1.59 -13.85
N ASN A 139 2.73 -0.88 -14.80
CA ASN A 139 4.15 -0.59 -14.75
C ASN A 139 4.40 0.92 -14.67
N SER A 140 5.61 1.29 -14.23
CA SER A 140 6.10 2.66 -14.22
C SER A 140 7.64 2.66 -14.25
N THR A 141 8.25 3.82 -14.16
CA THR A 141 9.68 4.00 -13.98
C THR A 141 9.94 5.20 -13.07
N VAL A 142 11.18 5.37 -12.59
CA VAL A 142 11.57 6.53 -11.81
C VAL A 142 11.90 7.70 -12.74
N VAL A 143 11.40 8.88 -12.38
CA VAL A 143 11.74 10.13 -13.05
C VAL A 143 12.26 11.14 -12.05
N LEU A 144 13.02 12.13 -12.55
CA LEU A 144 13.52 13.25 -11.79
C LEU A 144 12.75 14.51 -12.20
N PHE A 145 11.94 15.05 -11.29
CA PHE A 145 11.40 16.39 -11.44
C PHE A 145 12.54 17.38 -11.12
N VAL A 146 12.75 18.35 -11.97
CA VAL A 146 13.78 19.38 -11.79
C VAL A 146 13.16 20.75 -11.84
N ARG A 147 13.71 21.72 -11.14
CA ARG A 147 13.17 23.09 -11.13
C ARG A 147 13.12 23.68 -12.54
N PRO A 148 12.23 24.66 -12.78
CA PRO A 148 12.13 25.36 -14.08
C PRO A 148 13.51 25.85 -14.55
N GLY A 149 13.81 25.59 -15.82
CA GLY A 149 15.10 25.90 -16.40
C GLY A 149 16.28 25.03 -15.95
N ASN A 150 16.05 24.07 -15.03
CA ASN A 150 17.05 23.13 -14.51
C ASN A 150 18.36 23.81 -14.07
N PRO A 151 18.33 24.74 -13.12
CA PRO A 151 19.50 25.55 -12.74
C PRO A 151 20.67 24.71 -12.19
N LYS A 152 20.37 23.53 -11.63
CA LYS A 152 21.38 22.57 -11.12
C LYS A 152 21.90 21.61 -12.20
N LYS A 153 21.45 21.74 -13.46
CA LYS A 153 21.86 20.93 -14.62
C LYS A 153 21.72 19.42 -14.41
N ILE A 154 20.70 19.00 -13.66
CA ILE A 154 20.42 17.58 -13.33
C ILE A 154 19.90 16.87 -14.58
N GLN A 155 20.57 15.77 -15.01
CA GLN A 155 20.21 14.98 -16.19
C GLN A 155 20.22 13.47 -15.88
N SER A 156 21.01 13.02 -14.91
CA SER A 156 21.32 11.62 -14.64
C SER A 156 21.33 11.29 -13.15
N TRP A 157 21.50 10.01 -12.83
CA TRP A 157 21.65 9.55 -11.45
C TRP A 157 22.87 10.18 -10.75
N ASN A 158 23.97 10.34 -11.47
CA ASN A 158 25.23 10.82 -10.91
C ASN A 158 25.15 12.29 -10.44
N ASP A 159 24.24 13.08 -11.00
CA ASP A 159 24.07 14.48 -10.60
C ASP A 159 23.46 14.65 -9.20
N LEU A 160 22.91 13.56 -8.65
CA LEU A 160 22.24 13.55 -7.33
C LEU A 160 23.22 13.50 -6.16
N ASP A 161 24.48 13.11 -6.38
CA ASP A 161 25.51 13.08 -5.33
C ASP A 161 26.25 14.42 -5.17
N ASN A 162 25.91 15.41 -5.98
CA ASN A 162 26.43 16.76 -5.84
C ASN A 162 25.90 17.40 -4.55
N LYS A 163 26.81 17.78 -3.65
CA LYS A 163 26.49 18.39 -2.35
C LYS A 163 25.66 19.69 -2.39
N ASN A 164 25.58 20.32 -3.56
CA ASN A 164 24.81 21.54 -3.77
C ASN A 164 23.40 21.26 -4.37
N VAL A 165 22.94 20.02 -4.37
CA VAL A 165 21.64 19.60 -4.89
C VAL A 165 20.78 19.08 -3.74
N ASP A 166 19.68 19.77 -3.45
CA ASP A 166 18.71 19.33 -2.46
C ASP A 166 17.76 18.30 -3.09
N VAL A 167 17.79 17.08 -2.55
CA VAL A 167 17.03 15.94 -3.06
C VAL A 167 15.76 15.72 -2.25
N ILE A 168 14.62 15.54 -2.91
CA ILE A 168 13.39 15.06 -2.29
C ILE A 168 13.13 13.61 -2.74
N THR A 169 12.89 12.73 -1.80
CA THR A 169 12.37 11.37 -2.02
C THR A 169 11.55 10.96 -0.80
N ALA A 170 10.57 10.08 -0.99
CA ALA A 170 9.76 9.63 0.15
C ALA A 170 10.55 8.70 1.08
N ASN A 171 10.00 8.43 2.27
CA ASN A 171 10.61 7.56 3.27
C ASN A 171 10.45 6.08 2.91
N PRO A 172 11.53 5.29 2.73
CA PRO A 172 11.45 3.87 2.41
C PRO A 172 10.81 2.99 3.51
N LYS A 173 10.71 3.50 4.74
CA LYS A 173 10.00 2.78 5.82
C LYS A 173 8.47 2.82 5.67
N THR A 174 7.94 3.79 4.93
CA THR A 174 6.49 3.99 4.76
C THR A 174 6.04 3.91 3.31
N SER A 175 6.91 4.30 2.37
CA SER A 175 6.63 4.42 0.94
C SER A 175 7.27 3.29 0.13
N GLY A 176 6.45 2.56 -0.63
CA GLY A 176 6.97 1.61 -1.61
C GLY A 176 7.69 2.31 -2.77
N GLY A 177 7.22 3.51 -3.18
CA GLY A 177 7.91 4.31 -4.20
C GLY A 177 9.35 4.66 -3.82
N ALA A 178 9.56 5.00 -2.56
CA ALA A 178 10.91 5.29 -2.06
C ALA A 178 11.82 4.05 -2.09
N ARG A 179 11.28 2.84 -1.93
CA ARG A 179 12.05 1.59 -2.09
C ARG A 179 12.42 1.35 -3.55
N TRP A 180 11.54 1.69 -4.49
CA TRP A 180 11.86 1.68 -5.91
C TRP A 180 12.95 2.69 -6.25
N ASN A 181 12.87 3.93 -5.71
CA ASN A 181 13.89 4.96 -5.90
C ASN A 181 15.26 4.50 -5.36
N PHE A 182 15.28 3.90 -4.17
CA PHE A 182 16.50 3.31 -3.59
C PHE A 182 17.08 2.20 -4.47
N ALA A 183 16.24 1.28 -4.95
CA ALA A 183 16.67 0.19 -5.82
C ALA A 183 17.21 0.74 -7.16
N ALA A 184 16.58 1.78 -7.74
CA ALA A 184 17.05 2.45 -8.94
C ALA A 184 18.46 3.07 -8.75
N LEU A 185 18.65 3.80 -7.67
CA LEU A 185 19.97 4.37 -7.28
C LEU A 185 21.02 3.26 -7.08
N TRP A 186 20.64 2.16 -6.42
CA TRP A 186 21.54 1.03 -6.21
C TRP A 186 21.97 0.39 -7.54
N GLY A 187 20.99 0.15 -8.43
CA GLY A 187 21.25 -0.46 -9.73
C GLY A 187 22.02 0.43 -10.69
N SER A 188 21.99 1.75 -10.52
CA SER A 188 22.75 2.72 -11.34
C SER A 188 24.24 2.74 -11.01
N ALA A 189 24.64 2.28 -9.83
CA ALA A 189 26.04 2.28 -9.38
C ALA A 189 26.92 1.16 -10.00
N GLY A 190 26.39 0.39 -10.97
CA GLY A 190 27.18 -0.54 -11.78
C GLY A 190 27.54 -1.88 -11.13
N GLY A 191 26.86 -2.30 -10.06
CA GLY A 191 27.00 -3.64 -9.47
C GLY A 191 28.04 -3.77 -8.35
N ASP A 192 28.87 -2.76 -8.14
CA ASP A 192 29.78 -2.70 -6.98
C ASP A 192 29.00 -2.25 -5.73
N GLU A 193 28.95 -3.12 -4.72
CA GLU A 193 28.19 -2.87 -3.50
C GLU A 193 28.71 -1.67 -2.70
N GLN A 194 30.04 -1.51 -2.61
CA GLN A 194 30.63 -0.42 -1.84
C GLN A 194 30.42 0.93 -2.54
N LYS A 195 30.56 0.97 -3.87
CA LYS A 195 30.24 2.15 -4.67
C LYS A 195 28.77 2.53 -4.51
N ALA A 196 27.85 1.54 -4.59
CA ALA A 196 26.43 1.78 -4.42
C ALA A 196 26.11 2.34 -3.02
N LYS A 197 26.70 1.78 -1.96
CA LYS A 197 26.55 2.29 -0.58
C LYS A 197 27.04 3.73 -0.46
N ASN A 198 28.22 4.04 -0.98
CA ASN A 198 28.80 5.37 -0.90
C ASN A 198 27.99 6.39 -1.69
N PHE A 199 27.60 6.06 -2.92
CA PHE A 199 26.75 6.89 -3.77
C PHE A 199 25.42 7.22 -3.08
N ILE A 200 24.69 6.19 -2.62
CA ILE A 200 23.42 6.40 -1.95
C ILE A 200 23.58 7.17 -0.65
N ALA A 201 24.63 6.91 0.13
CA ALA A 201 24.90 7.68 1.35
C ALA A 201 25.11 9.17 1.04
N THR A 202 25.76 9.49 -0.09
CA THR A 202 25.91 10.88 -0.54
C THR A 202 24.58 11.48 -0.97
N VAL A 203 23.78 10.77 -1.77
CA VAL A 203 22.44 11.22 -2.18
C VAL A 203 21.56 11.48 -0.96
N TYR A 204 21.55 10.58 0.05
CA TYR A 204 20.71 10.76 1.25
C TYR A 204 21.21 11.82 2.23
N ARG A 205 22.49 12.23 2.15
CA ARG A 205 22.96 13.46 2.84
C ARG A 205 22.33 14.72 2.27
N ASN A 206 21.98 14.69 0.99
CA ASN A 206 21.32 15.78 0.28
C ASN A 206 19.78 15.75 0.47
N VAL A 207 19.25 14.83 1.30
CA VAL A 207 17.81 14.70 1.56
C VAL A 207 17.45 15.29 2.92
N ASP A 208 16.89 16.48 2.94
CA ASP A 208 16.45 17.13 4.18
C ASP A 208 15.12 16.57 4.70
N VAL A 209 14.21 16.24 3.81
CA VAL A 209 12.85 15.83 4.13
C VAL A 209 12.52 14.50 3.47
N LEU A 210 11.96 13.58 4.27
CA LEU A 210 11.46 12.28 3.82
C LEU A 210 9.93 12.23 3.97
N PRO A 211 9.14 12.71 3.00
CA PRO A 211 7.69 12.63 3.02
C PRO A 211 7.21 11.17 3.19
N LYS A 212 6.04 10.98 3.80
CA LYS A 212 5.54 9.63 4.15
C LYS A 212 5.24 8.75 2.94
N ASP A 213 4.91 9.36 1.79
CA ASP A 213 4.61 8.64 0.54
C ASP A 213 4.96 9.49 -0.70
N ALA A 214 4.83 8.86 -1.87
CA ALA A 214 5.20 9.47 -3.14
C ALA A 214 4.33 10.68 -3.51
N ARG A 215 3.03 10.66 -3.15
CA ARG A 215 2.13 11.81 -3.39
C ARG A 215 2.53 13.00 -2.53
N GLU A 216 2.79 12.80 -1.25
CA GLU A 216 3.27 13.86 -0.37
C GLU A 216 4.66 14.39 -0.80
N ALA A 217 5.51 13.52 -1.39
CA ALA A 217 6.77 13.96 -1.97
C ALA A 217 6.55 14.89 -3.17
N THR A 218 5.57 14.58 -4.05
CA THR A 218 5.15 15.50 -5.12
C THR A 218 4.67 16.83 -4.56
N ASP A 219 3.77 16.82 -3.58
CA ASP A 219 3.26 18.03 -2.94
C ASP A 219 4.37 18.85 -2.27
N THR A 220 5.33 18.20 -1.65
CA THR A 220 6.48 18.85 -1.02
C THR A 220 7.34 19.58 -2.06
N PHE A 221 7.59 18.93 -3.19
CA PHE A 221 8.39 19.53 -4.27
C PHE A 221 7.58 20.59 -5.03
N VAL A 222 6.38 20.26 -5.51
CA VAL A 222 5.61 21.13 -6.41
C VAL A 222 4.97 22.29 -5.64
N LYS A 223 4.22 22.00 -4.57
CA LYS A 223 3.40 22.99 -3.85
C LYS A 223 4.20 23.75 -2.80
N ARG A 224 5.00 23.02 -1.98
CA ARG A 224 5.82 23.64 -0.93
C ARG A 224 7.15 24.16 -1.44
N ARG A 225 7.50 23.92 -2.70
CA ARG A 225 8.72 24.37 -3.39
C ARG A 225 10.02 23.99 -2.68
N LYS A 226 10.07 22.81 -2.03
CA LYS A 226 11.26 22.29 -1.37
C LYS A 226 12.10 21.46 -2.33
N GLY A 227 13.42 21.50 -2.17
CA GLY A 227 14.41 20.73 -2.94
C GLY A 227 14.65 21.24 -4.36
N ASP A 228 15.73 20.80 -4.97
CA ASP A 228 16.11 21.08 -6.35
C ASP A 228 15.65 19.98 -7.31
N VAL A 229 15.58 18.74 -6.79
CA VAL A 229 15.15 17.57 -7.55
C VAL A 229 14.24 16.65 -6.69
N LEU A 230 13.22 16.07 -7.34
CA LEU A 230 12.39 15.06 -6.74
C LEU A 230 12.51 13.74 -7.52
N LEU A 231 12.85 12.66 -6.81
CA LEU A 231 12.75 11.29 -7.34
C LEU A 231 11.33 10.79 -7.13
N ASN A 232 10.63 10.46 -8.22
CA ASN A 232 9.28 9.94 -8.11
C ASN A 232 8.89 9.08 -9.31
N TYR A 233 7.69 8.55 -9.31
CA TYR A 233 7.09 7.80 -10.40
C TYR A 233 6.83 8.66 -11.64
N GLU A 234 6.94 8.06 -12.82
CA GLU A 234 6.55 8.67 -14.09
C GLU A 234 5.07 9.08 -14.10
N ASN A 235 4.18 8.27 -13.53
CA ASN A 235 2.75 8.58 -13.46
C ASN A 235 2.46 9.85 -12.61
N GLU A 236 3.26 10.16 -11.60
CA GLU A 236 3.14 11.41 -10.84
C GLU A 236 3.43 12.63 -11.72
N ALA A 237 4.46 12.54 -12.57
CA ALA A 237 4.80 13.61 -13.50
C ALA A 237 3.70 13.84 -14.56
N ILE A 238 3.19 12.74 -15.12
CA ILE A 238 2.12 12.80 -16.13
C ILE A 238 0.84 13.37 -15.51
N LEU A 239 0.50 12.95 -14.29
CA LEU A 239 -0.68 13.46 -13.59
C LEU A 239 -0.53 14.93 -13.22
N ALA A 240 0.62 15.34 -12.65
CA ALA A 240 0.88 16.74 -12.30
C ALA A 240 0.83 17.66 -13.53
N ARG A 241 1.32 17.18 -14.68
CA ARG A 241 1.19 17.93 -15.95
C ARG A 241 -0.27 18.02 -16.39
N LYS A 242 -1.02 16.94 -16.31
CA LYS A 242 -2.45 16.91 -16.70
C LYS A 242 -3.31 17.81 -15.84
N THR A 243 -3.00 17.97 -14.57
CA THR A 243 -3.69 18.87 -13.62
C THR A 243 -3.18 20.31 -13.65
N GLY A 244 -2.13 20.60 -14.42
CA GLY A 244 -1.50 21.91 -14.46
C GLY A 244 -0.64 22.25 -13.23
N GLU A 245 -0.44 21.30 -12.32
CA GLU A 245 0.39 21.50 -11.13
C GLU A 245 1.89 21.56 -11.45
N TRP A 246 2.29 20.95 -12.58
CA TRP A 246 3.68 20.93 -13.05
C TRP A 246 3.74 20.91 -14.56
N THR A 247 4.44 21.84 -15.17
CA THR A 247 4.52 22.00 -16.64
C THR A 247 5.89 21.63 -17.21
N GLU A 248 6.93 21.65 -16.37
CA GLU A 248 8.29 21.39 -16.80
C GLU A 248 8.53 19.94 -17.23
N PRO A 249 9.39 19.68 -18.20
CA PRO A 249 9.85 18.33 -18.52
C PRO A 249 10.57 17.69 -17.35
N VAL A 250 10.28 16.41 -17.11
CA VAL A 250 11.06 15.60 -16.18
C VAL A 250 12.24 14.96 -16.88
N LYS A 251 13.29 14.61 -16.13
CA LYS A 251 14.41 13.83 -16.63
C LYS A 251 14.16 12.35 -16.35
N ILE A 252 14.53 11.50 -17.31
CA ILE A 252 14.41 10.05 -17.18
C ILE A 252 15.83 9.47 -17.24
N PRO A 253 16.43 9.20 -16.09
CA PRO A 253 17.81 8.71 -16.08
C PRO A 253 17.91 7.28 -16.61
N SER A 254 19.05 6.93 -17.20
CA SER A 254 19.31 5.61 -17.79
C SER A 254 20.65 5.06 -17.25
N PRO A 255 20.71 3.73 -16.96
CA PRO A 255 19.60 2.77 -16.96
C PRO A 255 18.60 3.02 -15.83
N ASN A 256 17.36 2.55 -15.99
CA ASN A 256 16.28 2.75 -15.03
C ASN A 256 15.69 1.45 -14.56
N ILE A 257 14.87 1.47 -13.51
CA ILE A 257 14.18 0.28 -13.02
C ILE A 257 12.75 0.22 -13.57
N LEU A 258 12.31 -0.99 -13.96
CA LEU A 258 10.90 -1.25 -14.25
C LEU A 258 10.17 -1.41 -12.92
N ILE A 259 9.31 -0.47 -12.61
CA ILE A 259 8.42 -0.52 -11.47
C ILE A 259 7.21 -1.38 -11.82
N GLU A 260 6.87 -2.35 -10.97
CA GLU A 260 5.79 -3.30 -11.16
C GLU A 260 4.83 -3.21 -9.98
N GLY A 261 3.58 -2.79 -10.26
CA GLY A 261 2.52 -2.62 -9.27
C GLY A 261 1.64 -3.86 -9.15
N PRO A 262 1.73 -4.64 -8.05
CA PRO A 262 0.94 -5.84 -7.83
C PRO A 262 -0.46 -5.54 -7.33
N ILE A 263 -1.36 -6.51 -7.56
CA ILE A 263 -2.67 -6.65 -6.95
C ILE A 263 -2.78 -8.03 -6.32
N ALA A 264 -3.43 -8.15 -5.17
CA ALA A 264 -3.73 -9.44 -4.56
C ALA A 264 -5.07 -9.40 -3.81
N VAL A 265 -5.75 -10.54 -3.77
CA VAL A 265 -6.89 -10.78 -2.89
C VAL A 265 -6.36 -11.12 -1.50
N VAL A 266 -7.00 -10.62 -0.45
CA VAL A 266 -6.63 -10.91 0.94
C VAL A 266 -7.48 -12.10 1.41
N ASP A 267 -6.98 -13.31 1.18
CA ASP A 267 -7.70 -14.57 1.30
C ASP A 267 -8.41 -14.76 2.64
N LYS A 268 -7.72 -14.47 3.73
CA LYS A 268 -8.28 -14.56 5.07
C LYS A 268 -9.51 -13.68 5.25
N ASN A 269 -9.47 -12.46 4.73
CA ASN A 269 -10.55 -11.49 4.91
C ASN A 269 -11.73 -11.80 3.98
N VAL A 270 -11.49 -12.10 2.70
CA VAL A 270 -12.59 -12.43 1.78
C VAL A 270 -13.33 -13.71 2.18
N ASN A 271 -12.62 -14.68 2.80
CA ASN A 271 -13.25 -15.87 3.37
C ASN A 271 -14.12 -15.53 4.59
N LYS A 272 -13.61 -14.66 5.47
CA LYS A 272 -14.36 -14.17 6.63
C LYS A 272 -15.62 -13.38 6.22
N HIS A 273 -15.49 -12.52 5.21
CA HIS A 273 -16.57 -11.63 4.76
C HIS A 273 -17.55 -12.30 3.78
N GLY A 274 -17.18 -13.44 3.18
CA GLY A 274 -17.93 -14.05 2.08
C GLY A 274 -17.87 -13.24 0.77
N THR A 275 -16.83 -12.42 0.60
CA THR A 275 -16.65 -11.45 -0.51
C THR A 275 -15.75 -11.96 -1.63
N ARG A 276 -15.22 -13.20 -1.55
CA ARG A 276 -14.22 -13.73 -2.50
C ARG A 276 -14.59 -13.50 -3.96
N LYS A 277 -15.81 -13.90 -4.36
CA LYS A 277 -16.30 -13.75 -5.75
C LYS A 277 -16.23 -12.30 -6.22
N LEU A 278 -16.64 -11.36 -5.38
CA LEU A 278 -16.64 -9.93 -5.69
C LEU A 278 -15.21 -9.36 -5.76
N ALA A 279 -14.34 -9.74 -4.81
CA ALA A 279 -12.95 -9.30 -4.75
C ALA A 279 -12.15 -9.79 -5.98
N GLU A 280 -12.30 -11.06 -6.35
CA GLU A 280 -11.68 -11.63 -7.56
C GLU A 280 -12.21 -10.98 -8.84
N ALA A 281 -13.53 -10.73 -8.92
CA ALA A 281 -14.13 -10.04 -10.06
C ALA A 281 -13.56 -8.62 -10.20
N PHE A 282 -13.40 -7.89 -9.08
CA PHE A 282 -12.75 -6.57 -9.09
C PHE A 282 -11.29 -6.64 -9.53
N ALA A 283 -10.51 -7.56 -8.95
CA ALA A 283 -9.10 -7.72 -9.32
C ALA A 283 -8.92 -8.08 -10.81
N ARG A 284 -9.76 -8.95 -11.35
CA ARG A 284 -9.76 -9.29 -12.80
C ARG A 284 -10.20 -8.14 -13.69
N PHE A 285 -11.15 -7.30 -13.22
CA PHE A 285 -11.61 -6.13 -13.98
C PHE A 285 -10.46 -5.15 -14.27
N LEU A 286 -9.45 -5.08 -13.42
CA LEU A 286 -8.29 -4.19 -13.61
C LEU A 286 -7.46 -4.53 -14.86
N TYR A 287 -7.60 -5.74 -15.40
CA TYR A 287 -6.95 -6.16 -16.66
C TYR A 287 -7.82 -5.93 -17.90
N THR A 288 -9.06 -5.46 -17.75
CA THR A 288 -9.91 -5.15 -18.90
C THR A 288 -9.36 -3.97 -19.70
N PRO A 289 -9.65 -3.89 -21.02
CA PRO A 289 -9.26 -2.73 -21.82
C PRO A 289 -9.71 -1.42 -21.23
N THR A 290 -10.91 -1.38 -20.63
CA THR A 290 -11.47 -0.18 -19.97
C THR A 290 -10.60 0.28 -18.81
N ALA A 291 -10.25 -0.63 -17.88
CA ALA A 291 -9.42 -0.27 -16.73
C ALA A 291 -7.98 0.09 -17.15
N GLN A 292 -7.40 -0.66 -18.08
CA GLN A 292 -6.05 -0.41 -18.57
C GLN A 292 -5.92 0.94 -19.30
N LYS A 293 -6.92 1.36 -20.08
CA LYS A 293 -6.95 2.71 -20.66
C LYS A 293 -6.97 3.79 -19.59
N ILE A 294 -7.75 3.60 -18.51
CA ILE A 294 -7.78 4.56 -17.39
C ILE A 294 -6.43 4.61 -16.70
N PHE A 295 -5.76 3.48 -16.47
CA PHE A 295 -4.40 3.49 -15.93
C PHE A 295 -3.44 4.28 -16.84
N VAL A 296 -3.47 4.05 -18.17
CA VAL A 296 -2.67 4.80 -19.14
C VAL A 296 -2.95 6.30 -19.06
N ASP A 297 -4.22 6.69 -19.03
CA ASP A 297 -4.63 8.11 -18.97
C ASP A 297 -4.26 8.79 -17.64
N ASN A 298 -3.92 8.00 -16.60
CA ASN A 298 -3.38 8.47 -15.34
C ASN A 298 -1.85 8.22 -15.21
N GLY A 299 -1.18 7.95 -16.34
CA GLY A 299 0.28 7.90 -16.44
C GLY A 299 0.93 6.58 -16.08
N PHE A 300 0.16 5.51 -15.87
CA PHE A 300 0.71 4.18 -15.66
C PHE A 300 0.93 3.46 -17.00
N ARG A 301 2.08 2.80 -17.12
CA ARG A 301 2.38 1.94 -18.28
C ARG A 301 1.55 0.65 -18.18
N PRO A 302 0.82 0.27 -19.22
CA PRO A 302 -0.10 -0.87 -19.19
C PRO A 302 0.61 -2.22 -19.27
N VAL A 303 -0.12 -3.26 -18.87
CA VAL A 303 0.38 -4.63 -18.86
C VAL A 303 -0.30 -5.53 -19.91
N THR A 304 -1.50 -5.16 -20.37
CA THR A 304 -2.24 -5.94 -21.38
C THR A 304 -1.90 -5.53 -22.82
N ILE A 305 -2.20 -6.40 -23.79
CA ILE A 305 -1.95 -6.14 -25.22
C ILE A 305 -2.73 -4.90 -25.67
N GLU A 306 -4.02 -4.82 -25.36
CA GLU A 306 -4.90 -3.70 -25.73
C GLU A 306 -4.49 -2.41 -25.04
N GLY A 307 -4.06 -2.50 -23.76
CA GLY A 307 -3.52 -1.38 -23.04
C GLY A 307 -2.24 -0.84 -23.68
N LYS A 308 -1.32 -1.72 -24.10
CA LYS A 308 -0.07 -1.35 -24.81
C LYS A 308 -0.36 -0.71 -26.16
N ALA A 309 -1.31 -1.24 -26.93
CA ALA A 309 -1.75 -0.62 -28.19
C ALA A 309 -2.31 0.80 -27.95
N TYR A 310 -3.15 0.98 -26.93
CA TYR A 310 -3.68 2.29 -26.55
C TYR A 310 -2.59 3.27 -26.06
N ALA A 311 -1.54 2.76 -25.45
CA ALA A 311 -0.43 3.56 -24.91
C ALA A 311 0.62 3.94 -25.95
N GLN A 312 0.50 3.49 -27.20
CA GLN A 312 1.46 3.78 -28.25
C GLN A 312 1.66 5.29 -28.44
N GLY A 313 2.91 5.74 -28.38
CA GLY A 313 3.27 7.17 -28.47
C GLY A 313 3.02 8.00 -27.22
N LYS A 314 2.40 7.44 -26.16
CA LYS A 314 2.10 8.21 -24.93
C LYS A 314 3.22 8.19 -23.88
N PHE A 315 4.15 7.23 -23.98
CA PHE A 315 5.29 7.11 -23.07
C PHE A 315 6.60 7.08 -23.86
N PRO A 316 7.65 7.74 -23.36
CA PRO A 316 8.97 7.62 -23.97
C PRO A 316 9.53 6.21 -23.81
N ALA A 317 10.39 5.82 -24.73
CA ALA A 317 11.18 4.60 -24.55
C ALA A 317 12.16 4.77 -23.39
N VAL A 318 12.23 3.77 -22.51
CA VAL A 318 13.13 3.78 -21.34
C VAL A 318 13.87 2.45 -21.28
N ASN A 319 15.19 2.51 -21.19
CA ASN A 319 16.00 1.32 -20.94
C ASN A 319 15.84 0.91 -19.47
N THR A 320 15.04 -0.13 -19.22
CA THR A 320 14.72 -0.60 -17.87
C THR A 320 15.29 -1.97 -17.59
N TRP A 321 15.63 -2.20 -16.31
CA TRP A 321 15.94 -3.49 -15.74
C TRP A 321 14.92 -3.86 -14.67
N ARG A 322 14.75 -5.15 -14.39
CA ARG A 322 13.77 -5.64 -13.41
C ARG A 322 14.43 -5.91 -12.06
N ILE A 323 13.64 -5.85 -10.99
CA ILE A 323 14.11 -6.10 -9.62
C ILE A 323 14.76 -7.48 -9.43
N THR A 324 14.46 -8.42 -10.31
CA THR A 324 15.10 -9.74 -10.36
C THR A 324 16.62 -9.68 -10.57
N LYS A 325 17.14 -8.61 -11.20
CA LYS A 325 18.58 -8.33 -11.30
C LYS A 325 19.25 -8.21 -9.92
N LEU A 326 18.51 -7.80 -8.91
CA LEU A 326 18.97 -7.71 -7.51
C LEU A 326 18.53 -8.93 -6.66
N GLY A 327 18.03 -10.01 -7.28
CA GLY A 327 17.54 -11.21 -6.60
C GLY A 327 16.04 -11.20 -6.26
N GLY A 328 15.28 -10.21 -6.74
CA GLY A 328 13.85 -10.07 -6.48
C GLY A 328 13.52 -9.46 -5.12
N TRP A 329 12.24 -9.16 -4.90
CA TRP A 329 11.82 -8.39 -3.73
C TRP A 329 12.07 -9.07 -2.39
N LYS A 330 12.01 -10.40 -2.28
CA LYS A 330 12.32 -11.12 -1.02
C LYS A 330 13.78 -10.89 -0.58
N VAL A 331 14.72 -10.94 -1.53
CA VAL A 331 16.13 -10.67 -1.27
C VAL A 331 16.36 -9.18 -0.99
N VAL A 332 15.79 -8.31 -1.81
CA VAL A 332 15.95 -6.85 -1.72
C VAL A 332 15.38 -6.32 -0.40
N ASP A 333 14.18 -6.74 0.01
CA ASP A 333 13.58 -6.28 1.27
C ASP A 333 14.43 -6.70 2.49
N LYS A 334 14.91 -7.95 2.49
CA LYS A 334 15.79 -8.46 3.54
C LYS A 334 17.13 -7.72 3.58
N LYS A 335 17.78 -7.54 2.43
CA LYS A 335 19.13 -6.93 2.32
C LYS A 335 19.12 -5.44 2.63
N PHE A 336 18.09 -4.72 2.19
CA PHE A 336 18.10 -3.26 2.24
C PHE A 336 17.19 -2.65 3.30
N PHE A 337 16.03 -3.24 3.60
CA PHE A 337 14.97 -2.56 4.36
C PHE A 337 14.57 -3.23 5.67
N SER A 338 15.11 -4.40 6.00
CA SER A 338 14.96 -5.02 7.32
C SER A 338 15.56 -4.13 8.42
N LYS A 339 15.17 -4.36 9.67
CA LYS A 339 15.74 -3.62 10.82
C LYS A 339 17.26 -3.78 10.87
N GLY A 340 17.98 -2.67 10.90
CA GLY A 340 19.46 -2.65 10.91
C GLY A 340 20.13 -2.96 9.56
N ALA A 341 19.35 -3.13 8.47
CA ALA A 341 19.87 -3.41 7.14
C ALA A 341 20.51 -2.16 6.49
N ILE A 342 20.94 -2.28 5.23
CA ILE A 342 21.73 -1.27 4.52
C ILE A 342 21.08 0.11 4.56
N TRP A 343 19.76 0.22 4.39
CA TRP A 343 19.06 1.50 4.51
C TRP A 343 19.28 2.16 5.88
N ASP A 344 19.10 1.43 6.97
CA ASP A 344 19.27 1.97 8.32
C ASP A 344 20.72 2.42 8.56
N GLN A 345 21.69 1.67 8.04
CA GLN A 345 23.13 1.98 8.15
C GLN A 345 23.50 3.25 7.36
N ILE A 346 22.97 3.40 6.14
CA ILE A 346 23.18 4.59 5.30
C ILE A 346 22.54 5.80 5.96
N PHE A 347 21.28 5.68 6.38
CA PHE A 347 20.51 6.77 6.96
C PHE A 347 21.12 7.30 8.27
N ALA A 348 21.63 6.39 9.12
CA ALA A 348 22.35 6.77 10.35
C ALA A 348 23.65 7.54 10.09
N LYS A 349 24.31 7.33 8.94
CA LYS A 349 25.55 8.00 8.54
C LYS A 349 25.31 9.31 7.75
N SER A 350 24.09 9.51 7.24
CA SER A 350 23.73 10.68 6.45
C SER A 350 23.20 11.85 7.28
N ARG A 351 22.98 11.62 8.56
CA ARG A 351 22.57 12.61 9.57
C ARG A 351 23.65 12.78 10.62
#